data_eec8a593c259dcc47a832fdc911450c9
#
_entry.id   eec8a593c259dcc47a832fdc911450c9
#
_cell.length_a   1.000
_cell.length_b   1.000
_cell.length_c   1.000
_cell.angle_alpha   90.00
_cell.angle_beta   90.00
_cell.angle_gamma   90.00
#
_symmetry.space_group_name_H-M   'P 1'
#
loop_
_entity.id
_entity.type
_entity.pdbx_description
1 polymer ?
#
loop_
_entity_poly.entity_id
_entity_poly.type
_entity_poly.pdbx_seq_one_letter_code
_entity_poly.pdbx_strand_id
1 'polypeptide(L)'
;MDRVAPPELALPGDRIGYHGPEIEVEAVLVLMDYLEDVAVDGYDLLVLHHPPEVEPPIPYLTVHSNWDVADGGACDALADALGLDVESFLDPDTGVGRICRADLSLEELLERTGVLNPETLRVVNPREYVDRVAVVSGFGLSDKSLIMRAWSEGVSAYLSGDLTHGPAILGRNMDLTLIDAGHHATEMPGLHRLREVIEDFGVMAELLDTGTPWSEYRAAYI
;
A
#
# COMPACT_ATOMS: atom_id res chain seq x y z
N MET A 1 -7.24 13.27 -12.11
CA MET A 1 -6.28 12.31 -11.54
C MET A 1 -4.83 12.58 -11.93
N ASP A 2 -4.52 12.93 -13.17
CA ASP A 2 -3.13 13.15 -13.65
C ASP A 2 -2.32 14.20 -12.88
N ARG A 3 -2.97 15.07 -12.12
CA ARG A 3 -2.29 16.04 -11.22
C ARG A 3 -1.92 15.46 -9.87
N VAL A 4 -2.56 14.38 -9.46
CA VAL A 4 -2.42 13.76 -8.13
C VAL A 4 -1.57 12.50 -8.22
N ALA A 5 -1.82 11.70 -9.25
CA ALA A 5 -1.07 10.49 -9.58
C ALA A 5 -0.66 10.54 -11.07
N PRO A 6 0.36 11.36 -11.42
CA PRO A 6 0.81 11.53 -12.79
C PRO A 6 1.19 10.19 -13.43
N PRO A 7 0.75 9.91 -14.67
CA PRO A 7 1.08 8.64 -15.35
C PRO A 7 2.58 8.38 -15.51
N GLU A 8 3.37 9.43 -15.62
CA GLU A 8 4.84 9.37 -15.74
C GLU A 8 5.55 8.86 -14.49
N LEU A 9 4.86 8.82 -13.35
CA LEU A 9 5.36 8.22 -12.11
C LEU A 9 5.18 6.71 -12.06
N ALA A 10 4.40 6.13 -12.99
CA ALA A 10 4.17 4.69 -13.00
C ALA A 10 5.46 3.90 -13.21
N LEU A 11 5.61 2.82 -12.47
CA LEU A 11 6.74 1.91 -12.63
C LEU A 11 6.71 1.25 -14.03
N PRO A 12 7.88 0.94 -14.61
CA PRO A 12 7.95 0.36 -15.95
C PRO A 12 7.12 -0.91 -16.10
N GLY A 13 6.19 -0.92 -17.04
CA GLY A 13 5.33 -2.07 -17.35
C GLY A 13 4.03 -2.14 -16.54
N ASP A 14 3.78 -1.16 -15.69
CA ASP A 14 2.53 -1.08 -14.94
C ASP A 14 1.33 -0.76 -15.85
N ARG A 15 0.17 -1.35 -15.55
CA ARG A 15 -1.06 -1.20 -16.33
C ARG A 15 -1.97 -0.17 -15.64
N ILE A 16 -1.67 1.11 -15.85
CA ILE A 16 -2.47 2.21 -15.30
C ILE A 16 -3.30 2.91 -16.39
N GLY A 17 -4.22 3.74 -15.99
CA GLY A 17 -4.94 4.67 -16.86
C GLY A 17 -6.42 4.34 -17.01
N TYR A 18 -7.07 5.16 -17.82
CA TYR A 18 -8.52 5.10 -18.07
C TYR A 18 -8.87 4.09 -19.16
N HIS A 19 -9.93 3.33 -18.91
CA HIS A 19 -10.51 2.34 -19.83
C HIS A 19 -12.00 2.56 -19.96
N GLY A 20 -12.43 2.94 -21.15
CA GLY A 20 -13.85 3.17 -21.46
C GLY A 20 -14.08 4.33 -22.43
N PRO A 21 -15.34 4.61 -22.78
CA PRO A 21 -15.72 5.78 -23.54
C PRO A 21 -15.63 7.06 -22.70
N GLU A 22 -15.55 8.23 -23.33
CA GLU A 22 -15.66 9.51 -22.63
C GLU A 22 -17.05 9.62 -21.98
N ILE A 23 -17.10 9.90 -20.68
CA ILE A 23 -18.32 9.98 -19.86
C ILE A 23 -18.28 11.19 -18.93
N GLU A 24 -19.46 11.64 -18.49
CA GLU A 24 -19.60 12.50 -17.32
C GLU A 24 -19.62 11.60 -16.07
N VAL A 25 -18.92 12.00 -15.01
CA VAL A 25 -18.75 11.21 -13.78
C VAL A 25 -19.34 12.00 -12.62
N GLU A 26 -20.37 11.46 -11.98
CA GLU A 26 -20.98 11.99 -10.76
C GLU A 26 -20.72 11.07 -9.56
N ALA A 27 -20.64 9.75 -9.79
CA ALA A 27 -20.49 8.74 -8.76
C ALA A 27 -19.35 7.76 -9.09
N VAL A 28 -18.44 7.60 -8.16
CA VAL A 28 -17.25 6.75 -8.25
C VAL A 28 -17.25 5.70 -7.15
N LEU A 29 -16.95 4.45 -7.52
CA LEU A 29 -16.61 3.40 -6.56
C LEU A 29 -15.10 3.16 -6.59
N VAL A 30 -14.46 3.34 -5.44
CA VAL A 30 -13.03 3.08 -5.23
C VAL A 30 -12.86 1.68 -4.68
N LEU A 31 -11.97 0.90 -5.28
CA LEU A 31 -11.66 -0.48 -4.91
C LEU A 31 -10.16 -0.71 -4.92
N MET A 32 -9.68 -1.60 -4.06
CA MET A 32 -8.34 -2.17 -4.20
C MET A 32 -8.30 -3.09 -5.42
N ASP A 33 -9.12 -4.10 -5.40
CA ASP A 33 -9.27 -5.11 -6.45
C ASP A 33 -10.71 -5.16 -6.96
N TYR A 34 -10.89 -5.35 -8.26
CA TYR A 34 -12.21 -5.63 -8.82
C TYR A 34 -12.49 -7.13 -8.75
N LEU A 35 -13.62 -7.49 -8.12
CA LEU A 35 -14.17 -8.84 -8.09
C LEU A 35 -15.52 -8.85 -8.85
N GLU A 36 -15.80 -9.94 -9.59
CA GLU A 36 -17.00 -10.04 -10.43
C GLU A 36 -18.34 -9.96 -9.66
N ASP A 37 -18.33 -10.24 -8.35
CA ASP A 37 -19.49 -10.17 -7.47
C ASP A 37 -19.70 -8.79 -6.81
N VAL A 38 -18.83 -7.82 -7.09
CA VAL A 38 -19.00 -6.44 -6.65
C VAL A 38 -20.15 -5.79 -7.41
N ALA A 39 -21.14 -5.28 -6.67
CA ALA A 39 -22.24 -4.52 -7.25
C ALA A 39 -21.75 -3.13 -7.69
N VAL A 40 -21.90 -2.85 -8.98
CA VAL A 40 -21.46 -1.57 -9.58
C VAL A 40 -22.66 -0.67 -10.00
N ASP A 41 -23.89 -1.12 -9.73
CA ASP A 41 -25.08 -0.35 -10.06
C ASP A 41 -25.12 0.97 -9.30
N GLY A 42 -25.31 2.06 -10.06
CA GLY A 42 -25.36 3.41 -9.49
C GLY A 42 -24.04 4.17 -9.49
N TYR A 43 -22.97 3.55 -9.99
CA TYR A 43 -21.68 4.23 -10.22
C TYR A 43 -21.43 4.42 -11.72
N ASP A 44 -20.80 5.54 -12.06
CA ASP A 44 -20.40 5.86 -13.43
C ASP A 44 -18.99 5.34 -13.75
N LEU A 45 -18.13 5.28 -12.74
CA LEU A 45 -16.71 4.94 -12.87
C LEU A 45 -16.24 4.10 -11.69
N LEU A 46 -15.43 3.09 -11.97
CA LEU A 46 -14.58 2.45 -10.96
C LEU A 46 -13.22 3.11 -10.93
N VAL A 47 -12.69 3.39 -9.74
CA VAL A 47 -11.27 3.70 -9.55
C VAL A 47 -10.63 2.54 -8.83
N LEU A 48 -9.74 1.84 -9.53
CA LEU A 48 -9.09 0.63 -9.07
C LEU A 48 -7.65 0.93 -8.71
N HIS A 49 -7.21 0.40 -7.58
CA HIS A 49 -5.79 0.46 -7.28
C HIS A 49 -5.05 -0.57 -8.13
N HIS A 50 -5.39 -1.83 -8.04
CA HIS A 50 -4.79 -2.85 -8.88
C HIS A 50 -5.43 -2.92 -10.28
N PRO A 51 -4.62 -3.17 -11.32
CA PRO A 51 -5.15 -3.48 -12.64
C PRO A 51 -6.06 -4.71 -12.59
N PRO A 52 -7.30 -4.64 -13.11
CA PRO A 52 -8.22 -5.75 -12.99
C PRO A 52 -7.77 -6.97 -13.80
N GLU A 53 -8.00 -8.17 -13.25
CA GLU A 53 -7.76 -9.45 -13.94
C GLU A 53 -8.94 -9.86 -14.85
N VAL A 54 -10.13 -9.32 -14.55
CA VAL A 54 -11.36 -9.48 -15.34
C VAL A 54 -11.90 -8.11 -15.68
N GLU A 55 -12.31 -7.91 -16.94
CA GLU A 55 -12.79 -6.61 -17.42
C GLU A 55 -14.06 -6.19 -16.66
N PRO A 56 -14.07 -5.04 -15.99
CA PRO A 56 -15.25 -4.50 -15.33
C PRO A 56 -16.38 -4.18 -16.32
N PRO A 57 -17.66 -4.26 -15.90
CA PRO A 57 -18.81 -4.01 -16.79
C PRO A 57 -19.08 -2.51 -17.04
N ILE A 58 -18.42 -1.60 -16.31
CA ILE A 58 -18.51 -0.15 -16.49
C ILE A 58 -17.10 0.42 -16.66
N PRO A 59 -16.95 1.67 -17.15
CA PRO A 59 -15.66 2.32 -17.29
C PRO A 59 -14.85 2.32 -15.99
N TYR A 60 -13.53 2.20 -16.12
CA TYR A 60 -12.64 2.19 -14.95
C TYR A 60 -11.35 2.97 -15.19
N LEU A 61 -10.76 3.42 -14.11
CA LEU A 61 -9.46 4.07 -14.05
C LEU A 61 -8.57 3.29 -13.07
N THR A 62 -7.43 2.81 -13.53
CA THR A 62 -6.42 2.21 -12.65
C THR A 62 -5.39 3.25 -12.20
N VAL A 63 -5.19 3.34 -10.90
CA VAL A 63 -4.24 4.26 -10.24
C VAL A 63 -3.41 3.44 -9.26
N HIS A 64 -2.33 2.88 -9.73
CA HIS A 64 -1.53 1.85 -9.04
C HIS A 64 -0.16 2.42 -8.60
N SER A 65 0.95 1.96 -9.18
CA SER A 65 2.28 2.40 -8.75
C SER A 65 2.49 3.92 -8.85
N ASN A 66 1.85 4.59 -9.78
CA ASN A 66 1.88 6.05 -9.87
C ASN A 66 1.23 6.74 -8.66
N TRP A 67 0.29 6.08 -7.97
CA TRP A 67 -0.27 6.53 -6.70
C TRP A 67 0.61 6.16 -5.51
N ASP A 68 1.23 4.98 -5.54
CA ASP A 68 2.14 4.54 -4.47
C ASP A 68 3.30 5.49 -4.28
N VAL A 69 3.86 5.99 -5.39
CA VAL A 69 5.06 6.83 -5.37
C VAL A 69 4.78 8.33 -5.31
N ALA A 70 3.56 8.78 -5.68
CA ALA A 70 3.21 10.19 -5.69
C ALA A 70 3.42 10.86 -4.33
N ASP A 71 3.76 12.16 -4.36
CA ASP A 71 3.74 12.99 -3.16
C ASP A 71 2.31 13.05 -2.61
N GLY A 72 2.13 12.73 -1.33
CA GLY A 72 0.82 12.58 -0.69
C GLY A 72 0.05 11.33 -1.11
N GLY A 73 0.67 10.40 -1.84
CA GLY A 73 0.08 9.14 -2.28
C GLY A 73 0.07 8.04 -1.22
N ALA A 74 0.02 6.76 -1.66
CA ALA A 74 -0.23 5.65 -0.74
C ALA A 74 0.88 5.43 0.29
N CYS A 75 2.17 5.59 -0.09
CA CYS A 75 3.26 5.45 0.87
C CYS A 75 3.26 6.56 1.93
N ASP A 76 2.89 7.80 1.56
CA ASP A 76 2.72 8.90 2.51
C ASP A 76 1.50 8.69 3.41
N ALA A 77 0.39 8.17 2.84
CA ALA A 77 -0.81 7.83 3.61
C ALA A 77 -0.53 6.75 4.65
N LEU A 78 0.29 5.75 4.30
CA LEU A 78 0.73 4.72 5.24
C LEU A 78 1.57 5.31 6.37
N ALA A 79 2.55 6.16 6.05
CA ALA A 79 3.37 6.83 7.05
C ALA A 79 2.52 7.68 8.02
N ASP A 80 1.57 8.46 7.50
CA ASP A 80 0.66 9.27 8.29
C ASP A 80 -0.25 8.43 9.19
N ALA A 81 -0.79 7.31 8.68
CA ALA A 81 -1.63 6.39 9.46
C ALA A 81 -0.88 5.79 10.65
N LEU A 82 0.44 5.59 10.50
CA LEU A 82 1.33 5.12 11.56
C LEU A 82 1.81 6.25 12.49
N GLY A 83 1.48 7.50 12.19
CA GLY A 83 1.96 8.68 12.92
C GLY A 83 3.47 8.86 12.84
N LEU A 84 4.05 8.65 11.66
CA LEU A 84 5.48 8.74 11.39
C LEU A 84 5.80 9.97 10.55
N ASP A 85 6.91 10.65 10.87
CA ASP A 85 7.40 11.79 10.12
C ASP A 85 8.29 11.33 8.96
N VAL A 86 7.88 11.61 7.72
CA VAL A 86 8.64 11.29 6.51
C VAL A 86 9.88 12.17 6.42
N GLU A 87 11.06 11.56 6.23
CA GLU A 87 12.34 12.24 6.04
C GLU A 87 12.78 12.26 4.57
N SER A 88 12.57 11.14 3.85
CA SER A 88 13.00 10.99 2.45
C SER A 88 12.30 9.81 1.76
N PHE A 89 12.50 9.69 0.46
CA PHE A 89 12.16 8.47 -0.28
C PHE A 89 13.08 7.31 0.13
N LEU A 90 12.54 6.09 0.17
CA LEU A 90 13.35 4.88 0.31
C LEU A 90 14.15 4.61 -0.96
N ASP A 91 13.50 4.69 -2.11
CA ASP A 91 14.14 4.62 -3.42
C ASP A 91 13.88 5.92 -4.20
N PRO A 92 14.82 6.88 -4.19
CA PRO A 92 14.64 8.16 -4.87
C PRO A 92 14.64 8.05 -6.41
N ASP A 93 15.13 6.95 -6.98
CA ASP A 93 15.16 6.75 -8.43
C ASP A 93 13.77 6.41 -8.98
N THR A 94 12.96 5.69 -8.19
CA THR A 94 11.59 5.28 -8.57
C THR A 94 10.51 5.99 -7.78
N GLY A 95 10.85 6.61 -6.66
CA GLY A 95 9.89 7.21 -5.72
C GLY A 95 9.23 6.19 -4.76
N VAL A 96 9.57 4.90 -4.85
CA VAL A 96 8.98 3.85 -4.03
C VAL A 96 9.38 3.99 -2.58
N GLY A 97 8.38 3.96 -1.70
CA GLY A 97 8.55 3.93 -0.26
C GLY A 97 9.02 5.23 0.37
N ARG A 98 8.93 5.27 1.69
CA ARG A 98 9.37 6.41 2.51
C ARG A 98 10.28 5.92 3.61
N ILE A 99 11.27 6.74 3.98
CA ILE A 99 12.05 6.60 5.20
C ILE A 99 11.48 7.60 6.18
N CYS A 100 11.12 7.10 7.35
CA CYS A 100 10.46 7.89 8.38
C CYS A 100 11.27 7.86 9.67
N ARG A 101 11.19 8.96 10.42
CA ARG A 101 11.61 9.01 11.80
C ARG A 101 10.61 8.27 12.66
N ALA A 102 11.09 7.37 13.51
CA ALA A 102 10.24 6.63 14.44
C ALA A 102 10.53 7.06 15.88
N ASP A 103 11.76 6.88 16.37
CA ASP A 103 12.18 7.13 17.76
C ASP A 103 11.25 6.44 18.78
N LEU A 104 10.88 5.17 18.51
CA LEU A 104 9.90 4.38 19.23
C LEU A 104 10.49 3.05 19.73
N SER A 105 9.89 2.45 20.76
CA SER A 105 10.06 1.02 20.99
C SER A 105 9.39 0.22 19.86
N LEU A 106 9.88 -1.01 19.63
CA LEU A 106 9.22 -1.90 18.65
C LEU A 106 7.77 -2.18 19.06
N GLU A 107 7.49 -2.30 20.35
CA GLU A 107 6.14 -2.53 20.87
C GLU A 107 5.19 -1.39 20.47
N GLU A 108 5.60 -0.13 20.67
CA GLU A 108 4.82 1.04 20.24
C GLU A 108 4.63 1.08 18.73
N LEU A 109 5.65 0.73 17.92
CA LEU A 109 5.52 0.67 16.47
C LEU A 109 4.51 -0.40 16.04
N LEU A 110 4.53 -1.58 16.70
CA LEU A 110 3.56 -2.64 16.44
C LEU A 110 2.14 -2.27 16.89
N GLU A 111 1.98 -1.55 18.01
CA GLU A 111 0.69 -1.01 18.45
C GLU A 111 0.14 -0.02 17.41
N ARG A 112 0.97 0.91 16.91
CA ARG A 112 0.58 1.83 15.82
C ARG A 112 0.23 1.08 14.55
N THR A 113 0.97 0.03 14.20
CA THR A 113 0.66 -0.83 13.06
C THR A 113 -0.70 -1.52 13.20
N GLY A 114 -1.14 -1.77 14.42
CA GLY A 114 -2.49 -2.31 14.72
C GLY A 114 -3.65 -1.43 14.22
N VAL A 115 -3.44 -0.13 14.02
CA VAL A 115 -4.44 0.79 13.45
C VAL A 115 -4.82 0.41 12.02
N LEU A 116 -3.90 -0.22 11.28
CA LEU A 116 -4.14 -0.74 9.91
C LEU A 116 -5.06 -1.96 9.90
N ASN A 117 -5.41 -2.50 11.06
CA ASN A 117 -6.22 -3.72 11.22
C ASN A 117 -5.67 -4.94 10.45
N PRO A 118 -4.36 -5.25 10.55
CA PRO A 118 -3.79 -6.39 9.87
C PRO A 118 -4.36 -7.70 10.41
N GLU A 119 -4.59 -8.70 9.54
CA GLU A 119 -5.01 -10.04 9.98
C GLU A 119 -3.98 -10.70 10.91
N THR A 120 -2.71 -10.50 10.58
CA THR A 120 -1.56 -10.98 11.37
C THR A 120 -0.38 -10.02 11.22
N LEU A 121 0.44 -9.92 12.27
CA LEU A 121 1.75 -9.27 12.20
C LEU A 121 2.84 -10.34 12.26
N ARG A 122 3.77 -10.30 11.28
CA ARG A 122 4.96 -11.16 11.30
C ARG A 122 6.20 -10.29 11.45
N VAL A 123 7.07 -10.64 12.39
CA VAL A 123 8.27 -9.85 12.69
C VAL A 123 9.52 -10.71 12.55
N VAL A 124 10.50 -10.22 11.80
CA VAL A 124 11.85 -10.79 11.69
C VAL A 124 12.82 -9.90 12.45
N ASN A 125 13.76 -10.47 13.20
CA ASN A 125 14.75 -9.77 14.02
C ASN A 125 14.12 -8.68 14.90
N PRO A 126 13.22 -9.01 15.83
CA PRO A 126 12.67 -8.03 16.75
C PRO A 126 13.78 -7.37 17.56
N ARG A 127 13.74 -6.05 17.70
CA ARG A 127 14.67 -5.22 18.49
C ARG A 127 13.91 -4.42 19.55
N GLU A 128 14.59 -3.86 20.50
CA GLU A 128 13.92 -3.09 21.56
C GLU A 128 13.51 -1.70 21.07
N TYR A 129 14.30 -1.08 20.17
CA TYR A 129 14.12 0.30 19.75
C TYR A 129 14.30 0.46 18.24
N VAL A 130 13.47 1.32 17.64
CA VAL A 130 13.46 1.70 16.24
C VAL A 130 13.63 3.21 16.13
N ASP A 131 14.77 3.67 15.64
CA ASP A 131 15.05 5.09 15.40
C ASP A 131 14.45 5.58 14.07
N ARG A 132 14.66 4.80 13.00
CA ARG A 132 14.14 5.06 11.66
C ARG A 132 13.51 3.80 11.08
N VAL A 133 12.41 3.97 10.36
CA VAL A 133 11.69 2.89 9.70
C VAL A 133 11.46 3.24 8.23
N ALA A 134 11.70 2.27 7.34
CA ALA A 134 11.21 2.36 5.98
C ALA A 134 9.78 1.83 5.91
N VAL A 135 8.91 2.46 5.12
CA VAL A 135 7.55 2.00 4.84
C VAL A 135 7.29 1.93 3.34
N VAL A 136 6.64 0.86 2.90
CA VAL A 136 6.16 0.70 1.53
C VAL A 136 4.74 0.15 1.57
N SER A 137 3.84 0.77 0.85
CA SER A 137 2.47 0.30 0.66
C SER A 137 2.47 -1.01 -0.13
N GLY A 138 1.73 -2.02 0.31
CA GLY A 138 1.55 -3.30 -0.39
C GLY A 138 2.78 -4.22 -0.39
N PHE A 139 3.42 -4.37 -1.50
CA PHE A 139 4.32 -5.47 -1.90
C PHE A 139 5.75 -5.46 -1.33
N GLY A 140 6.17 -4.40 -0.66
CA GLY A 140 7.59 -4.06 -0.45
C GLY A 140 8.46 -5.16 0.17
N LEU A 141 7.93 -6.05 1.00
CA LEU A 141 8.70 -7.15 1.61
C LEU A 141 8.86 -8.36 0.68
N SER A 142 8.22 -8.39 -0.49
CA SER A 142 8.49 -9.39 -1.52
C SER A 142 9.72 -9.04 -2.36
N ASP A 143 10.07 -7.75 -2.44
CA ASP A 143 11.20 -7.23 -3.21
C ASP A 143 12.48 -7.15 -2.37
N LYS A 144 13.43 -8.04 -2.66
CA LYS A 144 14.74 -8.06 -1.99
C LYS A 144 15.58 -6.82 -2.26
N SER A 145 15.38 -6.13 -3.38
CA SER A 145 16.14 -4.91 -3.69
C SER A 145 15.74 -3.78 -2.76
N LEU A 146 14.45 -3.65 -2.42
CA LEU A 146 13.96 -2.68 -1.45
C LEU A 146 14.43 -3.00 -0.02
N ILE A 147 14.51 -4.29 0.35
CA ILE A 147 15.09 -4.71 1.64
C ILE A 147 16.57 -4.32 1.73
N MET A 148 17.34 -4.59 0.67
CA MET A 148 18.76 -4.20 0.61
C MET A 148 18.92 -2.68 0.64
N ARG A 149 18.03 -1.96 -0.05
CA ARG A 149 18.02 -0.48 -0.02
C ARG A 149 17.75 0.04 1.39
N ALA A 150 16.70 -0.44 2.06
CA ALA A 150 16.37 -0.08 3.44
C ALA A 150 17.57 -0.31 4.38
N TRP A 151 18.24 -1.45 4.25
CA TRP A 151 19.45 -1.75 5.01
C TRP A 151 20.59 -0.78 4.71
N SER A 152 20.82 -0.43 3.44
CA SER A 152 21.90 0.49 3.02
C SER A 152 21.66 1.94 3.47
N GLU A 153 20.39 2.34 3.61
CA GLU A 153 19.99 3.65 4.17
C GLU A 153 20.09 3.69 5.69
N GLY A 154 20.45 2.57 6.34
CA GLY A 154 20.69 2.48 7.77
C GLY A 154 19.42 2.59 8.62
N VAL A 155 18.25 2.21 8.09
CA VAL A 155 17.03 2.14 8.91
C VAL A 155 17.06 0.92 9.83
N SER A 156 16.47 1.04 11.01
CA SER A 156 16.40 -0.07 11.96
C SER A 156 15.31 -1.07 11.65
N ALA A 157 14.22 -0.61 11.01
CA ALA A 157 13.09 -1.46 10.65
C ALA A 157 12.56 -1.16 9.24
N TYR A 158 11.89 -2.13 8.64
CA TYR A 158 11.17 -1.99 7.38
C TYR A 158 9.79 -2.63 7.49
N LEU A 159 8.74 -1.83 7.29
CA LEU A 159 7.34 -2.21 7.39
C LEU A 159 6.69 -2.20 6.00
N SER A 160 6.01 -3.28 5.64
CA SER A 160 5.23 -3.41 4.40
C SER A 160 4.39 -4.71 4.45
N GLY A 161 3.94 -5.19 3.29
CA GLY A 161 3.28 -6.49 3.11
C GLY A 161 4.12 -7.49 2.31
N ASP A 162 3.56 -8.67 2.09
CA ASP A 162 4.05 -9.73 1.21
C ASP A 162 5.40 -10.36 1.60
N LEU A 163 5.66 -10.50 2.89
CA LEU A 163 6.87 -11.17 3.37
C LEU A 163 6.86 -12.65 2.99
N THR A 164 7.81 -13.05 2.17
CA THR A 164 8.05 -14.45 1.84
C THR A 164 9.30 -15.00 2.52
N HIS A 165 9.51 -16.33 2.47
CA HIS A 165 10.61 -16.99 3.18
C HIS A 165 12.00 -16.45 2.79
N GLY A 166 12.26 -16.25 1.50
CA GLY A 166 13.57 -15.76 1.02
C GLY A 166 13.92 -14.35 1.53
N PRO A 167 13.05 -13.36 1.36
CA PRO A 167 13.15 -12.04 1.99
C PRO A 167 13.32 -12.07 3.51
N ALA A 168 12.59 -12.93 4.23
CA ALA A 168 12.74 -13.08 5.68
C ALA A 168 14.16 -13.54 6.08
N ILE A 169 14.74 -14.51 5.35
CA ILE A 169 16.12 -14.96 5.54
C ILE A 169 17.12 -13.81 5.23
N LEU A 170 16.86 -13.02 4.18
CA LEU A 170 17.70 -11.88 3.86
C LEU A 170 17.72 -10.86 5.00
N GLY A 171 16.55 -10.41 5.45
CA GLY A 171 16.44 -9.47 6.58
C GLY A 171 17.13 -9.97 7.84
N ARG A 172 16.97 -11.30 8.13
CA ARG A 172 17.62 -11.92 9.26
C ARG A 172 19.15 -11.88 9.17
N ASN A 173 19.71 -12.10 7.99
CA ASN A 173 21.17 -12.07 7.79
C ASN A 173 21.74 -10.65 7.82
N MET A 174 20.91 -9.64 7.52
CA MET A 174 21.27 -8.23 7.52
C MET A 174 21.05 -7.55 8.88
N ASP A 175 20.53 -8.27 9.87
CA ASP A 175 20.13 -7.72 11.18
C ASP A 175 19.13 -6.54 11.04
N LEU A 176 18.28 -6.59 10.01
CA LEU A 176 17.22 -5.62 9.77
C LEU A 176 15.89 -6.17 10.34
N THR A 177 15.18 -5.36 11.11
CA THR A 177 13.83 -5.72 11.56
C THR A 177 12.88 -5.59 10.38
N LEU A 178 12.17 -6.68 10.00
CA LEU A 178 11.10 -6.63 9.02
C LEU A 178 9.77 -6.80 9.74
N ILE A 179 8.81 -5.94 9.42
CA ILE A 179 7.44 -5.98 9.96
C ILE A 179 6.48 -6.16 8.79
N ASP A 180 5.87 -7.33 8.72
CA ASP A 180 4.86 -7.63 7.72
C ASP A 180 3.47 -7.45 8.33
N ALA A 181 2.78 -6.43 7.87
CA ALA A 181 1.41 -6.12 8.25
C ALA A 181 0.37 -6.59 7.21
N GLY A 182 0.85 -7.22 6.14
CA GLY A 182 0.02 -7.67 5.02
C GLY A 182 -0.19 -6.60 3.95
N HIS A 183 -0.37 -7.07 2.72
CA HIS A 183 -0.54 -6.23 1.53
C HIS A 183 -1.75 -5.30 1.68
N HIS A 184 -2.92 -5.89 1.85
CA HIS A 184 -4.18 -5.18 1.99
C HIS A 184 -4.14 -4.11 3.09
N ALA A 185 -3.71 -4.46 4.31
CA ALA A 185 -3.70 -3.54 5.43
C ALA A 185 -2.77 -2.34 5.22
N THR A 186 -1.64 -2.53 4.52
CA THR A 186 -0.69 -1.44 4.24
C THR A 186 -1.13 -0.54 3.08
N GLU A 187 -2.05 -0.97 2.22
CA GLU A 187 -2.61 -0.17 1.11
C GLU A 187 -3.89 0.59 1.48
N MET A 188 -4.67 0.10 2.44
CA MET A 188 -5.93 0.75 2.83
C MET A 188 -5.81 2.23 3.17
N PRO A 189 -4.77 2.73 3.87
CA PRO A 189 -4.60 4.18 4.07
C PRO A 189 -4.54 4.97 2.76
N GLY A 190 -3.85 4.42 1.75
CA GLY A 190 -3.75 5.01 0.41
C GLY A 190 -5.09 5.09 -0.30
N LEU A 191 -5.93 4.05 -0.16
CA LEU A 191 -7.29 4.01 -0.74
C LEU A 191 -8.23 5.00 -0.06
N HIS A 192 -8.18 5.12 1.27
CA HIS A 192 -8.95 6.13 1.98
C HIS A 192 -8.59 7.54 1.51
N ARG A 193 -7.31 7.84 1.36
CA ARG A 193 -6.83 9.12 0.84
C ARG A 193 -7.22 9.32 -0.62
N LEU A 194 -7.14 8.30 -1.46
CA LEU A 194 -7.55 8.37 -2.86
C LEU A 194 -9.03 8.74 -3.00
N ARG A 195 -9.90 8.13 -2.17
CA ARG A 195 -11.32 8.49 -2.11
C ARG A 195 -11.51 9.97 -1.74
N GLU A 196 -10.82 10.46 -0.71
CA GLU A 196 -10.90 11.88 -0.28
C GLU A 196 -10.46 12.83 -1.40
N VAL A 197 -9.36 12.50 -2.09
CA VAL A 197 -8.88 13.26 -3.24
C VAL A 197 -9.91 13.30 -4.37
N ILE A 198 -10.65 12.21 -4.63
CA ILE A 198 -11.71 12.18 -5.63
C ILE A 198 -12.88 13.08 -5.20
N GLU A 199 -13.27 13.06 -3.92
CA GLU A 199 -14.31 13.93 -3.38
C GLU A 199 -13.95 15.42 -3.50
N ASP A 200 -12.67 15.79 -3.39
CA ASP A 200 -12.18 17.16 -3.59
C ASP A 200 -12.37 17.68 -5.03
N PHE A 201 -12.55 16.79 -6.01
CA PHE A 201 -12.97 17.16 -7.37
C PHE A 201 -14.48 17.43 -7.50
N GLY A 202 -15.25 17.29 -6.41
CA GLY A 202 -16.70 17.50 -6.38
C GLY A 202 -17.50 16.30 -6.92
N VAL A 203 -16.90 15.14 -6.96
CA VAL A 203 -17.50 13.87 -7.38
C VAL A 203 -17.82 13.04 -6.14
N MET A 204 -18.98 12.39 -6.10
CA MET A 204 -19.30 11.46 -5.01
C MET A 204 -18.38 10.23 -5.12
N ALA A 205 -17.68 9.87 -4.05
CA ALA A 205 -16.81 8.71 -4.02
C ALA A 205 -17.10 7.82 -2.80
N GLU A 206 -17.30 6.55 -3.08
CA GLU A 206 -17.44 5.50 -2.06
C GLU A 206 -16.23 4.56 -2.14
N LEU A 207 -15.68 4.18 -1.00
CA LEU A 207 -14.65 3.15 -0.89
C LEU A 207 -15.33 1.86 -0.41
N LEU A 208 -15.24 0.81 -1.21
CA LEU A 208 -15.66 -0.53 -0.81
C LEU A 208 -14.42 -1.37 -0.50
N ASP A 209 -14.27 -1.74 0.76
CA ASP A 209 -13.26 -2.68 1.21
C ASP A 209 -13.77 -4.12 0.99
N THR A 210 -13.16 -4.84 0.06
CA THR A 210 -13.48 -6.25 -0.23
C THR A 210 -12.68 -7.23 0.63
N GLY A 211 -11.76 -6.71 1.47
CA GLY A 211 -10.87 -7.51 2.29
C GLY A 211 -9.80 -8.26 1.50
N THR A 212 -9.13 -9.19 2.16
CA THR A 212 -8.15 -10.07 1.49
C THR A 212 -8.86 -11.16 0.68
N PRO A 213 -8.30 -11.60 -0.47
CA PRO A 213 -8.95 -12.59 -1.35
C PRO A 213 -8.90 -14.04 -0.81
N TRP A 214 -8.47 -14.23 0.42
CA TRP A 214 -8.39 -15.54 1.10
C TRP A 214 -8.90 -15.44 2.53
N SER A 215 -9.15 -16.62 3.14
CA SER A 215 -9.45 -16.75 4.55
C SER A 215 -8.35 -17.59 5.23
N GLU A 216 -7.89 -17.15 6.40
CA GLU A 216 -6.92 -17.91 7.19
C GLU A 216 -7.61 -19.01 8.01
N TYR A 217 -7.11 -20.23 7.89
CA TYR A 217 -7.53 -21.36 8.72
C TYR A 217 -6.37 -21.79 9.62
N ARG A 218 -6.56 -21.68 10.93
CA ARG A 218 -5.61 -22.28 11.88
C ARG A 218 -5.83 -23.81 11.90
N ALA A 219 -4.79 -24.57 11.54
CA ALA A 219 -4.84 -26.03 11.73
C ALA A 219 -5.03 -26.30 13.22
N ALA A 220 -6.09 -27.06 13.56
CA ALA A 220 -6.21 -27.61 14.90
C ALA A 220 -5.03 -28.57 15.10
N TYR A 221 -4.22 -28.35 16.11
CA TYR A 221 -3.21 -29.34 16.52
C TYR A 221 -3.99 -30.58 16.98
N ILE A 222 -3.79 -31.69 16.27
CA ILE A 222 -4.31 -33.01 16.63
C ILE A 222 -3.45 -33.57 17.76
#